data_961d58ef2d325cfc61c65f756fcaeee2
#
_entry.id   961d58ef2d325cfc61c65f756fcaeee2
#
_cell.length_a   1.000
_cell.length_b   1.000
_cell.length_c   1.000
_cell.angle_alpha   90.00
_cell.angle_beta   90.00
_cell.angle_gamma   90.00
#
_symmetry.space_group_name_H-M   'P 1'
#
loop_
_entity.id
_entity.type
_entity.pdbx_description
1 polymer ?
#
loop_
_entity_poly.entity_id
_entity_poly.type
_entity_poly.pdbx_seq_one_letter_code
_entity_poly.pdbx_strand_id
1 'polypeptide(L)'
;MPRRNNHRTRRPAAPVSQSSVRIIGGEWRGRKLDFPAIEGLRPTPDRVRETLFNWLQAYLPGARCLDLFSGSGALGLEALSRGAASVTFIDQAPEVISQLRTNLNTLKAQNAELIGSSVPTWLELRAPNEEVRYDLVFLDPPFRKGMAGPVCALLEQQQLLADEALIYIETEAELQLDQLPHNWQLYREKKAGQVAYRLFMRQPGQQDTQ
;
A
#
# COMPACT_ATOMS: atom_id res chain seq x y z
N MET A 1 52.24 32.51 26.05
CA MET A 1 51.42 31.29 26.23
C MET A 1 50.41 31.24 25.12
N PRO A 2 50.43 30.30 24.17
CA PRO A 2 49.48 30.26 23.09
C PRO A 2 48.22 29.45 23.49
N ARG A 3 47.03 30.00 23.16
CA ARG A 3 45.72 29.41 23.36
C ARG A 3 45.51 28.16 22.48
N ARG A 4 45.23 27.03 23.10
CA ARG A 4 44.83 25.81 22.42
C ARG A 4 43.42 25.95 21.82
N ASN A 5 43.34 25.93 20.51
CA ASN A 5 42.09 25.86 19.77
C ASN A 5 41.56 24.39 19.83
N ASN A 6 40.46 24.18 20.54
CA ASN A 6 39.80 22.89 20.64
C ASN A 6 38.86 22.72 19.45
N HIS A 7 39.34 22.16 18.35
CA HIS A 7 38.48 21.66 17.26
C HIS A 7 37.74 20.42 17.75
N ARG A 8 36.51 20.63 18.21
CA ARG A 8 35.54 19.52 18.35
C ARG A 8 35.20 18.98 16.95
N THR A 9 35.83 17.90 16.57
CA THR A 9 35.40 17.08 15.42
C THR A 9 33.99 16.56 15.70
N ARG A 10 33.01 17.01 14.91
CA ARG A 10 31.66 16.45 14.89
C ARG A 10 31.78 14.97 14.58
N ARG A 11 31.41 14.10 15.52
CA ARG A 11 31.20 12.69 15.26
C ARG A 11 30.21 12.54 14.08
N PRO A 12 30.51 11.68 13.10
CA PRO A 12 29.52 11.35 12.06
C PRO A 12 28.27 10.81 12.74
N ALA A 13 27.10 11.25 12.29
CA ALA A 13 25.82 10.69 12.72
C ALA A 13 25.86 9.16 12.53
N ALA A 14 25.39 8.40 13.53
CA ALA A 14 25.27 6.96 13.42
C ALA A 14 24.43 6.61 12.17
N PRO A 15 24.77 5.57 11.41
CA PRO A 15 23.97 5.17 10.25
C PRO A 15 22.55 4.88 10.74
N VAL A 16 21.57 5.56 10.15
CA VAL A 16 20.13 5.28 10.34
C VAL A 16 19.97 3.79 10.01
N SER A 17 19.44 3.00 10.94
CA SER A 17 19.20 1.58 10.73
C SER A 17 18.21 1.45 9.57
N GLN A 18 18.70 1.08 8.39
CA GLN A 18 17.87 0.79 7.24
C GLN A 18 17.18 -0.55 7.48
N SER A 19 15.87 -0.55 7.45
CA SER A 19 15.06 -1.75 7.42
C SER A 19 14.90 -2.19 5.97
N SER A 20 14.73 -3.50 5.73
CA SER A 20 14.56 -4.01 4.37
C SER A 20 13.39 -4.96 4.27
N VAL A 21 12.70 -4.94 3.14
CA VAL A 21 11.67 -5.89 2.75
C VAL A 21 12.15 -6.74 1.59
N ARG A 22 11.81 -8.02 1.57
CA ARG A 22 12.16 -8.93 0.49
C ARG A 22 10.94 -9.16 -0.42
N ILE A 23 11.14 -9.11 -1.73
CA ILE A 23 10.16 -9.54 -2.73
C ILE A 23 10.07 -11.08 -2.69
N ILE A 24 8.86 -11.62 -2.58
CA ILE A 24 8.63 -13.06 -2.35
C ILE A 24 8.47 -13.81 -3.67
N GLY A 25 7.81 -13.21 -4.67
CA GLY A 25 7.50 -13.86 -5.93
C GLY A 25 7.68 -12.98 -7.15
N GLY A 26 7.42 -13.55 -8.34
CA GLY A 26 7.47 -12.82 -9.60
C GLY A 26 8.88 -12.57 -10.11
N GLU A 27 8.99 -11.58 -11.00
CA GLU A 27 10.22 -11.21 -11.73
C GLU A 27 11.38 -10.84 -10.78
N TRP A 28 11.05 -10.15 -9.69
CA TRP A 28 12.07 -9.63 -8.75
C TRP A 28 12.23 -10.49 -7.50
N ARG A 29 11.78 -11.75 -7.54
CA ARG A 29 11.85 -12.67 -6.41
C ARG A 29 13.24 -12.68 -5.76
N GLY A 30 13.27 -12.56 -4.43
CA GLY A 30 14.49 -12.60 -3.61
C GLY A 30 15.21 -11.25 -3.50
N ARG A 31 14.82 -10.21 -4.29
CA ARG A 31 15.40 -8.87 -4.15
C ARG A 31 15.02 -8.29 -2.79
N LYS A 32 15.99 -7.68 -2.14
CA LYS A 32 15.81 -6.92 -0.90
C LYS A 32 15.82 -5.44 -1.23
N LEU A 33 14.83 -4.73 -0.70
CA LEU A 33 14.60 -3.31 -0.93
C LEU A 33 14.55 -2.60 0.42
N ASP A 34 15.27 -1.50 0.51
CA ASP A 34 15.33 -0.73 1.74
C ASP A 34 14.09 0.15 1.89
N PHE A 35 13.71 0.43 3.14
CA PHE A 35 12.69 1.41 3.46
C PHE A 35 13.12 2.20 4.71
N PRO A 36 12.61 3.46 4.88
CA PRO A 36 13.02 4.31 5.97
C PRO A 36 12.53 3.77 7.31
N ALA A 37 13.37 3.87 8.34
CA ALA A 37 12.98 3.57 9.71
C ALA A 37 12.12 4.72 10.28
N ILE A 38 10.83 4.71 9.95
CA ILE A 38 9.83 5.66 10.48
C ILE A 38 9.07 4.96 11.60
N GLU A 39 8.82 5.67 12.69
CA GLU A 39 8.04 5.15 13.82
C GLU A 39 6.65 4.70 13.35
N GLY A 40 6.27 3.47 13.70
CA GLY A 40 5.00 2.88 13.29
C GLY A 40 5.01 2.21 11.91
N LEU A 41 6.03 2.42 11.08
CA LEU A 41 6.13 1.76 9.79
C LEU A 41 6.71 0.35 9.97
N ARG A 42 5.86 -0.66 9.81
CA ARG A 42 6.24 -2.08 9.79
C ARG A 42 5.72 -2.71 8.52
N PRO A 43 6.57 -3.34 7.71
CA PRO A 43 6.07 -4.03 6.52
C PRO A 43 5.20 -5.22 6.95
N THR A 44 4.14 -5.47 6.19
CA THR A 44 3.33 -6.68 6.32
C THR A 44 4.23 -7.91 6.32
N PRO A 45 4.15 -8.81 7.32
CA PRO A 45 5.02 -9.98 7.43
C PRO A 45 4.99 -10.86 6.19
N ASP A 46 6.14 -11.49 5.84
CA ASP A 46 6.27 -12.35 4.65
C ASP A 46 5.16 -13.39 4.56
N ARG A 47 4.82 -14.05 5.68
CA ARG A 47 3.75 -15.06 5.73
C ARG A 47 2.36 -14.51 5.37
N VAL A 48 2.07 -13.29 5.78
CA VAL A 48 0.80 -12.62 5.44
C VAL A 48 0.79 -12.28 3.96
N ARG A 49 1.88 -11.71 3.44
CA ARG A 49 2.05 -11.40 2.02
C ARG A 49 1.97 -12.66 1.15
N GLU A 50 2.62 -13.76 1.54
CA GLU A 50 2.49 -15.06 0.84
C GLU A 50 1.03 -15.51 0.76
N THR A 51 0.29 -15.43 1.87
CA THR A 51 -1.12 -15.79 1.88
C THR A 51 -1.94 -14.89 0.96
N LEU A 52 -1.76 -13.58 1.07
CA LEU A 52 -2.47 -12.59 0.24
C LEU A 52 -2.20 -12.82 -1.24
N PHE A 53 -0.94 -12.92 -1.63
CA PHE A 53 -0.59 -13.05 -3.04
C PHE A 53 -0.93 -14.42 -3.63
N ASN A 54 -1.10 -15.46 -2.80
CA ASN A 54 -1.72 -16.73 -3.23
C ASN A 54 -3.22 -16.53 -3.53
N TRP A 55 -3.94 -15.73 -2.73
CA TRP A 55 -5.34 -15.39 -3.01
C TRP A 55 -5.50 -14.57 -4.29
N LEU A 56 -4.54 -13.70 -4.57
CA LEU A 56 -4.56 -12.76 -5.70
C LEU A 56 -3.95 -13.33 -7.00
N GLN A 57 -3.41 -14.54 -6.99
CA GLN A 57 -2.61 -15.06 -8.09
C GLN A 57 -3.29 -14.99 -9.46
N ALA A 58 -4.59 -15.25 -9.52
CA ALA A 58 -5.37 -15.22 -10.76
C ALA A 58 -5.78 -13.80 -11.21
N TYR A 59 -5.70 -12.81 -10.31
CA TYR A 59 -6.20 -11.45 -10.52
C TYR A 59 -5.10 -10.42 -10.78
N LEU A 60 -3.84 -10.77 -10.49
CA LEU A 60 -2.71 -9.84 -10.60
C LEU A 60 -2.25 -9.55 -12.02
N PRO A 61 -2.16 -10.56 -12.94
CA PRO A 61 -1.65 -10.29 -14.28
C PRO A 61 -2.52 -9.26 -15.01
N GLY A 62 -1.91 -8.14 -15.39
CA GLY A 62 -2.59 -7.05 -16.09
C GLY A 62 -3.42 -6.11 -15.21
N ALA A 63 -3.48 -6.33 -13.89
CA ALA A 63 -4.26 -5.50 -12.97
C ALA A 63 -3.65 -4.11 -12.78
N ARG A 64 -4.49 -3.09 -12.71
CA ARG A 64 -4.15 -1.75 -12.24
C ARG A 64 -4.35 -1.72 -10.74
N CYS A 65 -3.27 -1.53 -10.01
CA CYS A 65 -3.28 -1.59 -8.56
C CYS A 65 -3.13 -0.21 -7.92
N LEU A 66 -3.75 -0.02 -6.76
CA LEU A 66 -3.64 1.17 -5.93
C LEU A 66 -3.14 0.75 -4.53
N ASP A 67 -1.97 1.25 -4.14
CA ASP A 67 -1.36 0.98 -2.84
C ASP A 67 -1.51 2.22 -1.95
N LEU A 68 -2.55 2.20 -1.13
CA LEU A 68 -2.87 3.26 -0.19
C LEU A 68 -2.12 3.05 1.13
N PHE A 69 -1.48 4.08 1.65
CA PHE A 69 -0.57 4.01 2.79
C PHE A 69 0.65 3.11 2.50
N SER A 70 1.34 3.40 1.39
CA SER A 70 2.33 2.49 0.77
C SER A 70 3.48 2.10 1.69
N GLY A 71 3.91 2.98 2.60
CA GLY A 71 4.95 2.69 3.58
C GLY A 71 6.21 2.10 2.97
N SER A 72 6.51 0.84 3.28
CA SER A 72 7.66 0.13 2.69
C SER A 72 7.50 -0.20 1.20
N GLY A 73 6.31 -0.05 0.65
CA GLY A 73 5.95 -0.49 -0.70
C GLY A 73 5.82 -1.99 -0.87
N ALA A 74 5.79 -2.74 0.23
CA ALA A 74 5.85 -4.21 0.20
C ALA A 74 4.75 -4.85 -0.65
N LEU A 75 3.53 -4.29 -0.63
CA LEU A 75 2.38 -4.82 -1.36
C LEU A 75 2.41 -4.41 -2.83
N GLY A 76 2.57 -3.14 -3.13
CA GLY A 76 2.59 -2.66 -4.51
C GLY A 76 3.80 -3.16 -5.30
N LEU A 77 5.00 -3.22 -4.69
CA LEU A 77 6.20 -3.76 -5.35
C LEU A 77 6.08 -5.27 -5.61
N GLU A 78 5.47 -6.01 -4.70
CA GLU A 78 5.15 -7.44 -4.91
C GLU A 78 4.14 -7.61 -6.05
N ALA A 79 3.11 -6.75 -6.14
CA ALA A 79 2.12 -6.76 -7.22
C ALA A 79 2.79 -6.52 -8.58
N LEU A 80 3.65 -5.50 -8.71
CA LEU A 80 4.44 -5.27 -9.93
C LEU A 80 5.29 -6.47 -10.29
N SER A 81 5.99 -7.04 -9.31
CA SER A 81 6.84 -8.22 -9.52
C SER A 81 6.07 -9.42 -10.07
N ARG A 82 4.77 -9.52 -9.76
CA ARG A 82 3.90 -10.62 -10.18
C ARG A 82 3.05 -10.30 -11.41
N GLY A 83 3.33 -9.19 -12.11
CA GLY A 83 2.73 -8.89 -13.41
C GLY A 83 1.53 -7.96 -13.38
N ALA A 84 1.34 -7.16 -12.32
CA ALA A 84 0.41 -6.04 -12.38
C ALA A 84 0.78 -5.09 -13.52
N ALA A 85 -0.21 -4.58 -14.24
CA ALA A 85 0.01 -3.65 -15.35
C ALA A 85 0.57 -2.31 -14.86
N SER A 86 0.08 -1.83 -13.71
CA SER A 86 0.58 -0.61 -13.07
C SER A 86 0.26 -0.61 -11.58
N VAL A 87 1.02 0.19 -10.82
CA VAL A 87 0.73 0.48 -9.42
C VAL A 87 0.86 1.98 -9.15
N THR A 88 -0.18 2.57 -8.58
CA THR A 88 -0.13 3.92 -7.99
C THR A 88 0.11 3.79 -6.48
N PHE A 89 1.24 4.32 -6.01
CA PHE A 89 1.62 4.34 -4.61
C PHE A 89 1.28 5.69 -3.99
N ILE A 90 0.63 5.68 -2.83
CA ILE A 90 0.28 6.90 -2.11
C ILE A 90 0.83 6.83 -0.69
N ASP A 91 1.61 7.83 -0.33
CA ASP A 91 2.07 8.03 1.05
C ASP A 91 2.28 9.52 1.32
N GLN A 92 2.04 9.93 2.56
CA GLN A 92 2.24 11.34 2.95
C GLN A 92 3.68 11.66 3.35
N ALA A 93 4.50 10.64 3.68
CA ALA A 93 5.87 10.84 4.14
C ALA A 93 6.82 11.03 2.94
N PRO A 94 7.49 12.18 2.80
CA PRO A 94 8.43 12.43 1.69
C PRO A 94 9.57 11.42 1.65
N GLU A 95 10.00 10.92 2.81
CA GLU A 95 11.05 9.91 2.94
C GLU A 95 10.63 8.57 2.31
N VAL A 96 9.37 8.18 2.49
CA VAL A 96 8.77 6.99 1.87
C VAL A 96 8.77 7.15 0.35
N ILE A 97 8.24 8.25 -0.16
CA ILE A 97 8.19 8.53 -1.62
C ILE A 97 9.58 8.56 -2.23
N SER A 98 10.56 9.16 -1.54
CA SER A 98 11.96 9.20 -2.01
C SER A 98 12.57 7.80 -2.08
N GLN A 99 12.34 6.96 -1.06
CA GLN A 99 12.86 5.60 -1.01
C GLN A 99 12.17 4.70 -2.03
N LEU A 100 10.85 4.80 -2.19
CA LEU A 100 10.11 4.08 -3.24
C LEU A 100 10.65 4.41 -4.63
N ARG A 101 10.93 5.68 -4.91
CA ARG A 101 11.55 6.09 -6.19
C ARG A 101 12.90 5.42 -6.40
N THR A 102 13.74 5.36 -5.37
CA THR A 102 15.03 4.67 -5.41
C THR A 102 14.87 3.18 -5.70
N ASN A 103 13.93 2.53 -5.02
CA ASN A 103 13.64 1.11 -5.21
C ASN A 103 13.11 0.81 -6.63
N LEU A 104 12.17 1.59 -7.14
CA LEU A 104 11.63 1.46 -8.49
C LEU A 104 12.72 1.63 -9.56
N ASN A 105 13.60 2.62 -9.40
CA ASN A 105 14.76 2.80 -10.28
C ASN A 105 15.72 1.59 -10.24
N THR A 106 15.98 1.05 -9.04
CA THR A 106 16.83 -0.14 -8.86
C THR A 106 16.22 -1.38 -9.53
N LEU A 107 14.88 -1.49 -9.51
CA LEU A 107 14.13 -2.57 -10.17
C LEU A 107 13.90 -2.30 -11.66
N LYS A 108 14.20 -1.09 -12.15
CA LYS A 108 13.90 -0.62 -13.50
C LYS A 108 12.40 -0.69 -13.83
N ALA A 109 11.54 -0.53 -12.81
CA ALA A 109 10.10 -0.50 -12.96
C ALA A 109 9.66 0.80 -13.64
N GLN A 110 8.88 0.71 -14.72
CA GLN A 110 8.41 1.85 -15.50
C GLN A 110 6.91 2.12 -15.34
N ASN A 111 6.18 1.18 -14.78
CA ASN A 111 4.73 1.18 -14.64
C ASN A 111 4.28 1.47 -13.21
N ALA A 112 4.93 2.44 -12.57
CA ALA A 112 4.62 2.87 -11.21
C ALA A 112 4.47 4.39 -11.14
N GLU A 113 3.45 4.84 -10.44
CA GLU A 113 3.23 6.24 -10.10
C GLU A 113 3.43 6.45 -8.60
N LEU A 114 4.10 7.55 -8.21
CA LEU A 114 4.35 7.91 -6.82
C LEU A 114 3.67 9.23 -6.47
N ILE A 115 2.81 9.22 -5.48
CA ILE A 115 2.03 10.40 -5.06
C ILE A 115 2.33 10.70 -3.59
N GLY A 116 2.95 11.86 -3.35
CA GLY A 116 3.23 12.39 -2.02
C GLY A 116 2.03 13.17 -1.49
N SER A 117 1.06 12.48 -0.90
CA SER A 117 -0.16 13.09 -0.34
C SER A 117 -0.71 12.23 0.79
N SER A 118 -1.52 12.83 1.67
CA SER A 118 -2.36 12.03 2.55
C SER A 118 -3.45 11.32 1.72
N VAL A 119 -3.80 10.08 2.09
CA VAL A 119 -4.79 9.29 1.37
C VAL A 119 -6.16 9.98 1.30
N PRO A 120 -6.72 10.51 2.41
CA PRO A 120 -7.99 11.23 2.33
C PRO A 120 -7.94 12.43 1.38
N THR A 121 -6.91 13.28 1.49
CA THR A 121 -6.76 14.45 0.61
C THR A 121 -6.67 14.06 -0.84
N TRP A 122 -5.90 13.02 -1.18
CA TRP A 122 -5.77 12.56 -2.54
C TRP A 122 -7.10 12.05 -3.10
N LEU A 123 -7.85 11.28 -2.31
CA LEU A 123 -9.17 10.76 -2.70
C LEU A 123 -10.19 11.88 -2.89
N GLU A 124 -10.24 12.86 -1.97
CA GLU A 124 -11.18 13.99 -2.03
C GLU A 124 -10.96 14.90 -3.24
N LEU A 125 -9.71 14.99 -3.72
CA LEU A 125 -9.37 15.79 -4.91
C LEU A 125 -9.65 15.08 -6.24
N ARG A 126 -10.04 13.81 -6.22
CA ARG A 126 -10.41 13.09 -7.44
C ARG A 126 -11.81 13.49 -7.92
N ALA A 127 -11.93 13.72 -9.22
CA ALA A 127 -13.25 13.92 -9.82
C ALA A 127 -13.91 12.57 -10.08
N PRO A 128 -15.19 12.39 -9.71
CA PRO A 128 -15.96 11.25 -10.18
C PRO A 128 -15.92 11.24 -11.72
N ASN A 129 -15.62 10.09 -12.34
CA ASN A 129 -15.47 9.88 -13.78
C ASN A 129 -14.05 10.09 -14.36
N GLU A 130 -13.01 10.14 -13.57
CA GLU A 130 -11.67 9.89 -14.11
C GLU A 130 -11.64 8.51 -14.80
N GLU A 131 -10.98 8.41 -15.94
CA GLU A 131 -10.95 7.17 -16.76
C GLU A 131 -10.25 6.00 -16.05
N VAL A 132 -9.43 6.30 -15.03
CA VAL A 132 -8.66 5.28 -14.32
C VAL A 132 -9.54 4.58 -13.29
N ARG A 133 -9.75 3.28 -13.50
CA ARG A 133 -10.37 2.38 -12.53
C ARG A 133 -9.32 1.39 -12.05
N TYR A 134 -9.29 1.12 -10.75
CA TYR A 134 -8.37 0.16 -10.15
C TYR A 134 -9.03 -1.19 -10.01
N ASP A 135 -8.32 -2.22 -10.42
CA ASP A 135 -8.76 -3.63 -10.35
C ASP A 135 -8.44 -4.23 -8.98
N LEU A 136 -7.40 -3.69 -8.29
CA LEU A 136 -6.96 -4.14 -6.98
C LEU A 136 -6.51 -2.96 -6.12
N VAL A 137 -7.02 -2.88 -4.90
CA VAL A 137 -6.63 -1.87 -3.91
C VAL A 137 -6.02 -2.54 -2.68
N PHE A 138 -4.86 -2.05 -2.24
CA PHE A 138 -4.26 -2.38 -0.95
C PHE A 138 -4.53 -1.24 0.02
N LEU A 139 -5.15 -1.54 1.15
CA LEU A 139 -5.52 -0.61 2.21
C LEU A 139 -4.99 -1.10 3.55
N ASP A 140 -3.82 -0.60 3.95
CA ASP A 140 -3.16 -0.88 5.22
C ASP A 140 -2.97 0.43 6.01
N PRO A 141 -4.05 1.02 6.56
CA PRO A 141 -3.99 2.30 7.23
C PRO A 141 -3.31 2.18 8.59
N PRO A 142 -2.75 3.28 9.12
CA PRO A 142 -2.22 3.31 10.48
C PRO A 142 -3.28 2.84 11.50
N PHE A 143 -2.91 1.88 12.34
CA PHE A 143 -3.79 1.28 13.34
C PHE A 143 -4.38 2.30 14.30
N ARG A 144 -5.61 2.08 14.76
CA ARG A 144 -6.34 2.90 15.75
C ARG A 144 -6.57 4.35 15.32
N LYS A 145 -6.57 4.62 14.02
CA LYS A 145 -6.88 5.94 13.46
C LYS A 145 -8.29 6.04 12.86
N GLY A 146 -9.03 4.95 12.82
CA GLY A 146 -10.40 4.92 12.28
C GLY A 146 -10.49 5.26 10.79
N MET A 147 -9.41 5.05 10.03
CA MET A 147 -9.33 5.52 8.64
C MET A 147 -9.94 4.54 7.63
N ALA A 148 -10.04 3.25 7.96
CA ALA A 148 -10.45 2.24 7.00
C ALA A 148 -11.86 2.51 6.41
N GLY A 149 -12.87 2.68 7.24
CA GLY A 149 -14.24 2.95 6.78
C GLY A 149 -14.38 4.21 5.91
N PRO A 150 -13.94 5.38 6.36
CA PRO A 150 -13.96 6.61 5.54
C PRO A 150 -13.25 6.48 4.21
N VAL A 151 -12.08 5.83 4.16
CA VAL A 151 -11.34 5.62 2.91
C VAL A 151 -12.11 4.69 1.97
N CYS A 152 -12.71 3.61 2.48
CA CYS A 152 -13.55 2.72 1.67
C CYS A 152 -14.76 3.46 1.06
N ALA A 153 -15.42 4.33 1.85
CA ALA A 153 -16.52 5.15 1.35
C ALA A 153 -16.07 6.10 0.23
N LEU A 154 -14.91 6.76 0.39
CA LEU A 154 -14.36 7.66 -0.63
C LEU A 154 -13.99 6.92 -1.91
N LEU A 155 -13.44 5.70 -1.85
CA LEU A 155 -13.14 4.90 -3.04
C LEU A 155 -14.37 4.65 -3.91
N GLU A 156 -15.52 4.34 -3.31
CA GLU A 156 -16.79 4.19 -4.03
C GLU A 156 -17.33 5.53 -4.51
N GLN A 157 -17.37 6.54 -3.64
CA GLN A 157 -17.90 7.87 -3.97
C GLN A 157 -17.17 8.50 -5.16
N GLN A 158 -15.86 8.34 -5.24
CA GLN A 158 -15.04 8.83 -6.33
C GLN A 158 -14.98 7.88 -7.54
N GLN A 159 -15.72 6.77 -7.49
CA GLN A 159 -15.82 5.79 -8.59
C GLN A 159 -14.46 5.28 -9.10
N LEU A 160 -13.50 5.07 -8.20
CA LEU A 160 -12.13 4.67 -8.54
C LEU A 160 -11.96 3.16 -8.75
N LEU A 161 -12.99 2.37 -8.52
CA LEU A 161 -12.94 0.92 -8.54
C LEU A 161 -13.53 0.35 -9.84
N ALA A 162 -12.89 -0.66 -10.39
CA ALA A 162 -13.46 -1.48 -11.45
C ALA A 162 -14.68 -2.27 -10.94
N ASP A 163 -15.53 -2.79 -11.84
CA ASP A 163 -16.78 -3.45 -11.45
C ASP A 163 -16.59 -4.67 -10.54
N GLU A 164 -15.54 -5.44 -10.74
CA GLU A 164 -15.19 -6.61 -9.94
C GLU A 164 -13.88 -6.39 -9.16
N ALA A 165 -13.61 -5.16 -8.75
CA ALA A 165 -12.39 -4.83 -8.04
C ALA A 165 -12.23 -5.65 -6.76
N LEU A 166 -10.99 -6.01 -6.45
CA LEU A 166 -10.60 -6.62 -5.20
C LEU A 166 -10.02 -5.58 -4.24
N ILE A 167 -10.47 -5.59 -3.02
CA ILE A 167 -10.01 -4.64 -1.99
C ILE A 167 -9.44 -5.43 -0.81
N TYR A 168 -8.13 -5.36 -0.64
CA TYR A 168 -7.43 -5.88 0.53
C TYR A 168 -7.43 -4.84 1.63
N ILE A 169 -7.86 -5.23 2.84
CA ILE A 169 -7.89 -4.36 4.01
C ILE A 169 -7.17 -5.06 5.17
N GLU A 170 -6.16 -4.39 5.71
CA GLU A 170 -5.47 -4.80 6.94
C GLU A 170 -5.86 -3.87 8.09
N THR A 171 -6.29 -4.43 9.22
CA THR A 171 -6.71 -3.66 10.40
C THR A 171 -6.42 -4.42 11.68
N GLU A 172 -6.68 -3.79 12.82
CA GLU A 172 -6.74 -4.48 14.10
C GLU A 172 -7.75 -5.63 14.06
N ALA A 173 -7.43 -6.74 14.71
CA ALA A 173 -8.27 -7.94 14.69
C ALA A 173 -9.65 -7.75 15.37
N GLU A 174 -9.74 -6.80 16.29
CA GLU A 174 -10.96 -6.41 17.00
C GLU A 174 -11.83 -5.41 16.22
N LEU A 175 -11.30 -4.75 15.19
CA LEU A 175 -12.05 -3.75 14.42
C LEU A 175 -13.14 -4.44 13.60
N GLN A 176 -14.38 -4.04 13.85
CA GLN A 176 -15.51 -4.41 13.01
C GLN A 176 -15.64 -3.39 11.88
N LEU A 177 -15.78 -3.88 10.65
CA LEU A 177 -15.90 -3.05 9.46
C LEU A 177 -17.38 -2.87 9.08
N ASP A 178 -18.19 -2.36 10.04
CA ASP A 178 -19.64 -2.22 9.87
C ASP A 178 -20.02 -1.11 8.87
N GLN A 179 -19.08 -0.26 8.49
CA GLN A 179 -19.29 0.90 7.62
C GLN A 179 -18.69 0.72 6.23
N LEU A 180 -18.51 -0.53 5.79
CA LEU A 180 -18.06 -0.78 4.42
C LEU A 180 -19.19 -0.54 3.41
N PRO A 181 -18.86 -0.18 2.17
CA PRO A 181 -19.83 -0.13 1.09
C PRO A 181 -20.60 -1.46 0.97
N HIS A 182 -21.93 -1.36 0.90
CA HIS A 182 -22.83 -2.54 0.91
C HIS A 182 -22.66 -3.46 -0.31
N ASN A 183 -22.07 -2.96 -1.39
CA ASN A 183 -21.74 -3.70 -2.60
C ASN A 183 -20.37 -4.43 -2.51
N TRP A 184 -19.70 -4.41 -1.34
CA TRP A 184 -18.47 -5.17 -1.12
C TRP A 184 -18.77 -6.46 -0.37
N GLN A 185 -18.48 -7.59 -0.99
CA GLN A 185 -18.66 -8.89 -0.39
C GLN A 185 -17.34 -9.42 0.16
N LEU A 186 -17.34 -9.88 1.41
CA LEU A 186 -16.15 -10.55 1.98
C LEU A 186 -15.85 -11.83 1.20
N TYR A 187 -14.67 -11.87 0.59
CA TYR A 187 -14.21 -13.01 -0.20
C TYR A 187 -13.26 -13.92 0.59
N ARG A 188 -12.34 -13.34 1.36
CA ARG A 188 -11.38 -14.08 2.20
C ARG A 188 -11.09 -13.28 3.48
N GLU A 189 -10.84 -13.99 4.57
CA GLU A 189 -10.38 -13.41 5.82
C GLU A 189 -9.41 -14.35 6.51
N LYS A 190 -8.39 -13.77 7.16
CA LYS A 190 -7.53 -14.43 8.15
C LYS A 190 -7.12 -13.46 9.24
N LYS A 191 -6.68 -14.02 10.38
CA LYS A 191 -6.10 -13.29 11.50
C LYS A 191 -4.67 -13.79 11.75
N ALA A 192 -3.79 -12.86 12.06
CA ALA A 192 -2.41 -13.12 12.45
C ALA A 192 -2.07 -12.26 13.66
N GLY A 193 -2.13 -12.85 14.86
CA GLY A 193 -1.98 -12.11 16.11
C GLY A 193 -3.08 -11.07 16.30
N GLN A 194 -2.69 -9.81 16.44
CA GLN A 194 -3.61 -8.68 16.62
C GLN A 194 -4.07 -8.06 15.30
N VAL A 195 -3.76 -8.67 14.17
CA VAL A 195 -4.07 -8.16 12.84
C VAL A 195 -5.08 -9.06 12.16
N ALA A 196 -6.11 -8.46 11.58
CA ALA A 196 -7.01 -9.11 10.65
C ALA A 196 -6.74 -8.57 9.24
N TYR A 197 -6.62 -9.48 8.29
CA TYR A 197 -6.48 -9.13 6.88
C TYR A 197 -7.59 -9.79 6.08
N ARG A 198 -8.26 -8.96 5.30
CA ARG A 198 -9.49 -9.29 4.59
C ARG A 198 -9.38 -8.92 3.14
N LEU A 199 -9.93 -9.74 2.28
CA LEU A 199 -10.09 -9.45 0.87
C LEU A 199 -11.59 -9.37 0.56
N PHE A 200 -12.02 -8.24 0.05
CA PHE A 200 -13.38 -8.02 -0.43
C PHE A 200 -13.41 -8.02 -1.94
N MET A 201 -14.53 -8.43 -2.50
CA MET A 201 -14.84 -8.31 -3.91
C MET A 201 -15.99 -7.31 -4.08
N ARG A 202 -15.76 -6.29 -4.88
CA ARG A 202 -16.80 -5.34 -5.27
C ARG A 202 -17.78 -6.03 -6.20
N GLN A 203 -19.05 -5.94 -5.89
CA GLN A 203 -20.11 -6.39 -6.78
C GLN A 203 -20.47 -5.26 -7.74
N PRO A 204 -20.65 -5.53 -9.02
CA PRO A 204 -21.14 -4.52 -9.96
C PRO A 204 -22.49 -4.01 -9.45
N GLY A 205 -22.70 -2.69 -9.51
CA GLY A 205 -23.98 -2.10 -9.15
C GLY A 205 -25.07 -2.79 -9.95
N GLN A 206 -26.14 -3.25 -9.29
CA GLN A 206 -27.34 -3.61 -10.00
C GLN A 206 -27.75 -2.35 -10.76
N GLN A 207 -27.62 -2.35 -12.07
CA GLN A 207 -28.31 -1.38 -12.90
C GLN A 207 -29.80 -1.66 -12.68
N ASP A 208 -30.46 -0.78 -11.93
CA ASP A 208 -31.93 -0.76 -11.90
C ASP A 208 -32.37 -0.63 -13.34
N THR A 209 -32.73 -1.77 -13.95
CA THR A 209 -33.40 -1.81 -15.24
C THR A 209 -34.81 -1.28 -14.98
N GLN A 210 -35.00 0.02 -15.18
CA GLN A 210 -36.31 0.64 -15.32
C GLN A 210 -36.84 0.45 -16.73
#